data_85bf9b39bc05491fc91f4b27b6128d3a
#
_entry.id   85bf9b39bc05491fc91f4b27b6128d3a
#
_cell.length_a   1.000
_cell.length_b   1.000
_cell.length_c   1.000
_cell.angle_alpha   90.00
_cell.angle_beta   90.00
_cell.angle_gamma   90.00
#
_symmetry.space_group_name_H-M   'P 1'
#
loop_
_entity.id
_entity.type
_entity.pdbx_description
1 polymer ?
#
loop_
_entity_poly.entity_id
_entity_poly.type
_entity_poly.pdbx_seq_one_letter_code
_entity_poly.pdbx_strand_id
1 'polypeptide(L)'
;MVARTDARAPLGIEEAIHRGRAAFDAGADAIFIEAPQSVAELDAIARAIPGPKIANMVEWGKTPMLSPADLHARGFDLILFPVTAILAQARAVRDAYATLIRKGGTTGILQDLYPFAEFNDLVGLEEHRKREEASITPGRRARPALRAVPTAQKKTPPK
;
A
#
# COMPACT_ATOMS: atom_id res chain seq x y z
N MET A 1 20.86 -1.20 -7.39
CA MET A 1 20.33 -2.49 -6.85
C MET A 1 20.22 -2.40 -5.34
N VAL A 2 19.05 -2.77 -4.74
CA VAL A 2 18.88 -2.86 -3.28
C VAL A 2 19.15 -4.30 -2.85
N ALA A 3 20.05 -4.49 -1.89
CA ALA A 3 20.27 -5.79 -1.26
C ALA A 3 19.54 -5.87 0.07
N ARG A 4 18.68 -6.88 0.22
CA ARG A 4 17.93 -7.16 1.45
C ARG A 4 18.44 -8.41 2.13
N THR A 5 18.51 -8.38 3.45
CA THR A 5 18.74 -9.55 4.29
C THR A 5 17.69 -9.66 5.40
N ASP A 6 17.16 -10.86 5.60
CA ASP A 6 16.23 -11.22 6.68
C ASP A 6 16.94 -12.00 7.80
N ALA A 7 18.28 -12.02 7.81
CA ALA A 7 19.10 -12.80 8.73
C ALA A 7 18.93 -12.39 10.19
N ARG A 8 18.45 -11.16 10.47
CA ARG A 8 18.23 -10.69 11.85
C ARG A 8 17.32 -11.63 12.66
N ALA A 9 16.24 -12.13 12.05
CA ALA A 9 15.28 -12.96 12.78
C ALA A 9 15.85 -14.33 13.19
N PRO A 10 16.47 -15.12 12.29
CA PRO A 10 17.01 -16.44 12.63
C PRO A 10 18.43 -16.41 13.21
N LEU A 11 19.26 -15.41 12.90
CA LEU A 11 20.71 -15.44 13.16
C LEU A 11 21.22 -14.25 13.98
N GLY A 12 20.38 -13.28 14.27
CA GLY A 12 20.74 -12.10 15.04
C GLY A 12 21.22 -10.92 14.21
N ILE A 13 21.44 -9.80 14.93
CA ILE A 13 21.75 -8.51 14.28
C ILE A 13 23.17 -8.50 13.68
N GLU A 14 24.14 -9.14 14.31
CA GLU A 14 25.52 -9.16 13.87
C GLU A 14 25.66 -9.85 12.51
N GLU A 15 25.02 -11.00 12.33
CA GLU A 15 25.00 -11.69 11.04
C GLU A 15 24.27 -10.89 9.96
N ALA A 16 23.17 -10.22 10.31
CA ALA A 16 22.46 -9.37 9.37
C ALA A 16 23.34 -8.19 8.91
N ILE A 17 24.07 -7.57 9.82
CA ILE A 17 25.02 -6.51 9.51
C ILE A 17 26.16 -7.03 8.64
N HIS A 18 26.71 -8.20 9.00
CA HIS A 18 27.77 -8.84 8.20
C HIS A 18 27.34 -9.05 6.75
N ARG A 19 26.15 -9.60 6.51
CA ARG A 19 25.59 -9.78 5.17
C ARG A 19 25.32 -8.46 4.46
N GLY A 20 24.81 -7.46 5.18
CA GLY A 20 24.60 -6.12 4.62
C GLY A 20 25.91 -5.50 4.14
N ARG A 21 26.98 -5.60 4.92
CA ARG A 21 28.31 -5.12 4.51
C ARG A 21 28.85 -5.87 3.30
N ALA A 22 28.80 -7.21 3.33
CA ALA A 22 29.25 -8.01 2.20
C ALA A 22 28.49 -7.68 0.90
N ALA A 23 27.18 -7.42 0.99
CA ALA A 23 26.39 -7.01 -0.16
C ALA A 23 26.79 -5.60 -0.65
N PHE A 24 27.06 -4.66 0.26
CA PHE A 24 27.53 -3.33 -0.10
C PHE A 24 28.90 -3.39 -0.78
N ASP A 25 29.83 -4.14 -0.22
CA ASP A 25 31.18 -4.34 -0.76
C ASP A 25 31.15 -5.03 -2.14
N ALA A 26 30.12 -5.85 -2.39
CA ALA A 26 29.86 -6.46 -3.70
C ALA A 26 29.16 -5.53 -4.70
N GLY A 27 28.88 -4.27 -4.34
CA GLY A 27 28.38 -3.25 -5.24
C GLY A 27 26.86 -3.01 -5.18
N ALA A 28 26.18 -3.35 -4.07
CA ALA A 28 24.79 -2.93 -3.88
C ALA A 28 24.72 -1.41 -3.65
N ASP A 29 23.73 -0.76 -4.28
CA ASP A 29 23.53 0.70 -4.18
C ASP A 29 22.89 1.11 -2.84
N ALA A 30 22.12 0.21 -2.23
CA ALA A 30 21.48 0.41 -0.92
C ALA A 30 21.28 -0.91 -0.18
N ILE A 31 21.28 -0.84 1.15
CA ILE A 31 21.14 -2.01 2.03
C ILE A 31 19.84 -1.93 2.83
N PHE A 32 19.15 -3.06 2.87
CA PHE A 32 17.93 -3.23 3.63
C PHE A 32 18.07 -4.42 4.60
N ILE A 33 18.24 -4.12 5.89
CA ILE A 33 18.24 -5.13 6.95
C ILE A 33 16.85 -5.18 7.57
N GLU A 34 16.15 -6.30 7.39
CA GLU A 34 14.77 -6.46 7.85
C GLU A 34 14.68 -6.65 9.37
N ALA A 35 13.66 -5.98 9.96
CA ALA A 35 13.20 -6.17 11.33
C ALA A 35 14.25 -6.02 12.44
N PRO A 36 15.06 -4.95 12.49
CA PRO A 36 15.78 -4.60 13.71
C PRO A 36 14.78 -4.39 14.86
N GLN A 37 15.09 -4.88 16.06
CA GLN A 37 14.12 -4.97 17.15
C GLN A 37 14.34 -3.94 18.27
N SER A 38 15.32 -3.05 18.09
CA SER A 38 15.57 -1.96 19.03
C SER A 38 16.19 -0.75 18.34
N VAL A 39 16.11 0.41 18.98
CA VAL A 39 16.81 1.61 18.52
C VAL A 39 18.32 1.37 18.50
N ALA A 40 18.86 0.62 19.46
CA ALA A 40 20.27 0.27 19.50
C ALA A 40 20.71 -0.56 18.27
N GLU A 41 19.85 -1.45 17.78
CA GLU A 41 20.11 -2.21 16.54
C GLU A 41 20.07 -1.30 15.29
N LEU A 42 19.13 -0.35 15.23
CA LEU A 42 19.10 0.67 14.18
C LEU A 42 20.40 1.48 14.17
N ASP A 43 20.86 1.93 15.34
CA ASP A 43 22.11 2.66 15.48
C ASP A 43 23.32 1.79 15.09
N ALA A 44 23.33 0.50 15.38
CA ALA A 44 24.37 -0.43 14.99
C ALA A 44 24.43 -0.62 13.47
N ILE A 45 23.27 -0.76 12.81
CA ILE A 45 23.17 -0.82 11.36
C ILE A 45 23.71 0.47 10.73
N ALA A 46 23.26 1.63 11.27
CA ALA A 46 23.67 2.95 10.75
C ALA A 46 25.17 3.16 10.78
N ARG A 47 25.82 2.74 11.88
CA ARG A 47 27.29 2.83 12.01
C ARG A 47 28.04 1.84 11.14
N ALA A 48 27.48 0.65 10.94
CA ALA A 48 28.18 -0.44 10.26
C ALA A 48 28.11 -0.36 8.74
N ILE A 49 27.02 0.14 8.18
CA ILE A 49 26.79 0.21 6.74
C ILE A 49 27.19 1.60 6.22
N PRO A 50 28.20 1.72 5.34
CA PRO A 50 28.70 3.03 4.90
C PRO A 50 27.81 3.70 3.84
N GLY A 51 27.00 2.94 3.12
CA GLY A 51 26.14 3.43 2.02
C GLY A 51 24.70 3.69 2.43
N PRO A 52 23.85 3.97 1.45
CA PRO A 52 22.41 4.21 1.66
C PRO A 52 21.73 3.03 2.35
N LYS A 53 20.88 3.34 3.34
CA LYS A 53 20.18 2.38 4.19
C LYS A 53 18.68 2.59 4.14
N ILE A 54 17.94 1.49 4.13
CA ILE A 54 16.49 1.48 4.10
C ILE A 54 15.96 1.00 5.45
N ALA A 55 15.03 1.76 6.03
CA ALA A 55 14.27 1.37 7.21
C ALA A 55 12.81 1.07 6.85
N ASN A 56 12.27 0.01 7.44
CA ASN A 56 10.89 -0.44 7.22
C ASN A 56 10.06 -0.24 8.49
N MET A 57 9.15 0.73 8.47
CA MET A 57 8.26 1.07 9.58
C MET A 57 6.92 0.39 9.39
N VAL A 58 6.81 -0.83 9.91
CA VAL A 58 5.59 -1.63 9.85
C VAL A 58 4.81 -1.45 11.15
N GLU A 59 3.57 -0.97 11.05
CA GLU A 59 2.68 -0.84 12.20
C GLU A 59 2.49 -2.21 12.87
N TRP A 60 2.64 -2.23 14.20
CA TRP A 60 2.66 -3.46 15.03
C TRP A 60 3.73 -4.49 14.64
N GLY A 61 4.72 -4.07 13.85
CA GLY A 61 5.88 -4.89 13.51
C GLY A 61 6.87 -5.06 14.66
N LYS A 62 8.02 -5.60 14.36
CA LYS A 62 9.08 -5.84 15.35
C LYS A 62 9.99 -4.63 15.56
N THR A 63 10.12 -3.80 14.54
CA THR A 63 10.96 -2.60 14.58
C THR A 63 10.24 -1.49 15.36
N PRO A 64 10.91 -0.82 16.30
CA PRO A 64 10.35 0.34 16.97
C PRO A 64 9.95 1.42 15.96
N MET A 65 8.72 1.93 16.09
CA MET A 65 8.24 3.00 15.24
C MET A 65 8.96 4.31 15.58
N LEU A 66 9.70 4.84 14.61
CA LEU A 66 10.36 6.13 14.69
C LEU A 66 9.86 7.05 13.56
N SER A 67 9.98 8.36 13.77
CA SER A 67 9.66 9.30 12.71
C SER A 67 10.69 9.26 11.57
N PRO A 68 10.33 9.65 10.35
CA PRO A 68 11.30 9.80 9.26
C PRO A 68 12.48 10.72 9.62
N ALA A 69 12.22 11.80 10.37
CA ALA A 69 13.26 12.73 10.83
C ALA A 69 14.26 12.05 11.76
N ASP A 70 13.77 11.24 12.74
CA ASP A 70 14.63 10.51 13.66
C ASP A 70 15.48 9.44 12.95
N LEU A 71 14.90 8.76 11.98
CA LEU A 71 15.62 7.75 11.18
C LEU A 71 16.66 8.41 10.27
N HIS A 72 16.32 9.52 9.64
CA HIS A 72 17.27 10.29 8.84
C HIS A 72 18.44 10.80 9.68
N ALA A 73 18.17 11.35 10.86
CA ALA A 73 19.22 11.79 11.80
C ALA A 73 20.16 10.65 12.23
N ARG A 74 19.70 9.39 12.17
CA ARG A 74 20.49 8.18 12.44
C ARG A 74 21.25 7.68 11.20
N GLY A 75 21.00 8.26 10.03
CA GLY A 75 21.68 7.91 8.78
C GLY A 75 20.94 6.90 7.91
N PHE A 76 19.60 6.78 8.05
CA PHE A 76 18.76 6.06 7.10
C PHE A 76 18.29 7.01 6.00
N ASP A 77 18.33 6.55 4.77
CA ASP A 77 18.10 7.40 3.58
C ASP A 77 16.70 7.22 3.01
N LEU A 78 16.15 6.00 3.06
CA LEU A 78 14.82 5.67 2.59
C LEU A 78 14.01 5.01 3.70
N ILE A 79 12.85 5.59 4.00
CA ILE A 79 11.95 5.10 5.03
C ILE A 79 10.65 4.62 4.38
N LEU A 80 10.28 3.37 4.61
CA LEU A 80 9.10 2.73 4.06
C LEU A 80 8.02 2.61 5.13
N PHE A 81 6.77 2.87 4.74
CA PHE A 81 5.57 2.57 5.51
C PHE A 81 4.68 1.65 4.65
N PRO A 82 5.03 0.37 4.54
CA PRO A 82 4.52 -0.49 3.47
C PRO A 82 3.07 -0.92 3.65
N VAL A 83 2.55 -0.89 4.88
CA VAL A 83 1.21 -1.39 5.18
C VAL A 83 0.24 -0.33 5.70
N THR A 84 0.68 0.89 5.97
CA THR A 84 -0.16 1.98 6.51
C THR A 84 -1.42 2.18 5.68
N ALA A 85 -1.27 2.31 4.37
CA ALA A 85 -2.40 2.57 3.48
C ALA A 85 -3.38 1.39 3.44
N ILE A 86 -2.89 0.14 3.34
CA ILE A 86 -3.75 -1.04 3.28
C ILE A 86 -4.47 -1.29 4.61
N LEU A 87 -3.83 -1.02 5.75
CA LEU A 87 -4.45 -1.14 7.06
C LEU A 87 -5.53 -0.08 7.27
N ALA A 88 -5.26 1.17 6.87
CA ALA A 88 -6.26 2.23 6.89
C ALA A 88 -7.47 1.90 6.00
N GLN A 89 -7.21 1.44 4.77
CA GLN A 89 -8.24 1.00 3.83
C GLN A 89 -9.08 -0.16 4.39
N ALA A 90 -8.44 -1.18 4.95
CA ALA A 90 -9.13 -2.34 5.52
C ALA A 90 -10.09 -1.92 6.64
N ARG A 91 -9.68 -1.00 7.50
CA ARG A 91 -10.53 -0.44 8.55
C ARG A 91 -11.73 0.32 7.96
N ALA A 92 -11.48 1.25 7.04
CA ALA A 92 -12.54 2.05 6.43
C ALA A 92 -13.57 1.19 5.71
N VAL A 93 -13.13 0.22 4.91
CA VAL A 93 -13.99 -0.72 4.18
C VAL A 93 -14.83 -1.57 5.15
N ARG A 94 -14.20 -2.15 6.18
CA ARG A 94 -14.90 -2.92 7.21
C ARG A 94 -16.00 -2.10 7.89
N ASP A 95 -15.69 -0.87 8.29
CA ASP A 95 -16.61 -0.02 9.06
C ASP A 95 -17.78 0.47 8.17
N ALA A 96 -17.52 0.75 6.88
CA ALA A 96 -18.54 1.07 5.89
C ALA A 96 -19.52 -0.10 5.67
N TYR A 97 -19.03 -1.31 5.43
CA TYR A 97 -19.87 -2.49 5.24
C TYR A 97 -20.62 -2.88 6.52
N ALA A 98 -19.99 -2.78 7.68
CA ALA A 98 -20.68 -3.02 8.96
C ALA A 98 -21.85 -2.04 9.17
N THR A 99 -21.70 -0.80 8.75
CA THR A 99 -22.77 0.21 8.80
C THR A 99 -23.88 -0.13 7.80
N LEU A 100 -23.53 -0.47 6.56
CA LEU A 100 -24.49 -0.87 5.53
C LEU A 100 -25.35 -2.05 6.00
N ILE A 101 -24.73 -3.10 6.57
CA ILE A 101 -25.44 -4.29 7.08
C ILE A 101 -26.36 -3.94 8.24
N ARG A 102 -25.90 -3.16 9.21
CA ARG A 102 -26.68 -2.82 10.41
C ARG A 102 -27.81 -1.84 10.15
N LYS A 103 -27.57 -0.84 9.27
CA LYS A 103 -28.50 0.28 9.07
C LYS A 103 -29.27 0.20 7.74
N GLY A 104 -28.94 -0.74 6.87
CA GLY A 104 -29.57 -0.88 5.55
C GLY A 104 -29.20 0.25 4.58
N GLY A 105 -28.17 1.06 4.89
CA GLY A 105 -27.75 2.18 4.06
C GLY A 105 -26.50 2.88 4.59
N THR A 106 -25.98 3.81 3.80
CA THR A 106 -24.72 4.53 4.08
C THR A 106 -24.92 6.04 4.34
N THR A 107 -26.17 6.53 4.30
CA THR A 107 -26.46 7.97 4.48
C THR A 107 -25.85 8.56 5.75
N GLY A 108 -25.78 7.78 6.83
CA GLY A 108 -25.23 8.23 8.12
C GLY A 108 -23.71 8.30 8.19
N ILE A 109 -22.99 7.95 7.14
CA ILE A 109 -21.51 7.99 7.05
C ILE A 109 -21.01 8.75 5.83
N LEU A 110 -21.86 9.50 5.15
CA LEU A 110 -21.45 10.23 3.92
C LEU A 110 -20.27 11.18 4.16
N GLN A 111 -20.22 11.80 5.35
CA GLN A 111 -19.12 12.70 5.74
C GLN A 111 -17.79 11.96 5.99
N ASP A 112 -17.84 10.65 6.22
CA ASP A 112 -16.66 9.81 6.45
C ASP A 112 -16.18 9.12 5.15
N LEU A 113 -16.97 9.25 4.07
CA LEU A 113 -16.60 8.72 2.76
C LEU A 113 -15.87 9.79 1.95
N TYR A 114 -14.97 9.35 1.09
CA TYR A 114 -14.29 10.25 0.17
C TYR A 114 -15.33 10.84 -0.81
N PRO A 115 -15.38 12.19 -1.01
CA PRO A 115 -16.36 12.81 -1.89
C PRO A 115 -16.24 12.29 -3.32
N PHE A 116 -17.36 11.93 -3.95
CA PHE A 116 -17.36 11.27 -5.25
C PHE A 116 -16.69 12.10 -6.37
N ALA A 117 -16.90 13.42 -6.37
CA ALA A 117 -16.26 14.31 -7.35
C ALA A 117 -14.74 14.33 -7.18
N GLU A 118 -14.27 14.48 -5.93
CA GLU A 118 -12.84 14.48 -5.60
C GLU A 118 -12.18 13.12 -5.89
N PHE A 119 -12.92 12.03 -5.68
CA PHE A 119 -12.43 10.69 -6.05
C PHE A 119 -12.23 10.55 -7.56
N ASN A 120 -13.14 11.08 -8.37
CA ASN A 120 -13.02 11.09 -9.82
C ASN A 120 -11.78 11.87 -10.28
N ASP A 121 -11.51 13.00 -9.64
CA ASP A 121 -10.32 13.81 -9.92
C ASP A 121 -9.05 13.07 -9.49
N LEU A 122 -9.06 12.43 -8.31
CA LEU A 122 -7.93 11.66 -7.78
C LEU A 122 -7.52 10.52 -8.73
N VAL A 123 -8.49 9.82 -9.33
CA VAL A 123 -8.21 8.73 -10.28
C VAL A 123 -8.01 9.21 -11.71
N GLY A 124 -8.06 10.52 -11.97
CA GLY A 124 -7.83 11.11 -13.29
C GLY A 124 -8.90 10.73 -14.31
N LEU A 125 -10.17 10.62 -13.90
CA LEU A 125 -11.28 10.14 -14.74
C LEU A 125 -11.40 10.94 -16.04
N GLU A 126 -11.23 12.25 -15.98
CA GLU A 126 -11.33 13.12 -17.16
C GLU A 126 -10.22 12.85 -18.19
N GLU A 127 -9.02 12.56 -17.73
CA GLU A 127 -7.93 12.19 -18.62
C GLU A 127 -8.16 10.81 -19.26
N HIS A 128 -8.71 9.86 -18.51
CA HIS A 128 -9.11 8.57 -19.06
C HIS A 128 -10.19 8.72 -20.14
N ARG A 129 -11.19 9.56 -19.93
CA ARG A 129 -12.23 9.85 -20.93
C ARG A 129 -11.64 10.46 -22.22
N LYS A 130 -10.75 11.43 -22.09
CA LYS A 130 -10.06 12.04 -23.26
C LYS A 130 -9.26 11.00 -24.05
N ARG A 131 -8.57 10.10 -23.36
CA ARG A 131 -7.81 9.01 -24.00
C ARG A 131 -8.75 8.02 -24.72
N GLU A 132 -9.88 7.69 -24.10
CA GLU A 132 -10.90 6.84 -24.70
C GLU A 132 -11.47 7.48 -25.96
N GLU A 133 -11.89 8.74 -25.90
CA GLU A 133 -12.38 9.51 -27.05
C GLU A 133 -11.35 9.57 -28.19
N ALA A 134 -10.08 9.84 -27.89
CA ALA A 134 -9.00 9.86 -28.85
C ALA A 134 -8.71 8.48 -29.47
N SER A 135 -9.02 7.40 -28.78
CA SER A 135 -8.82 6.02 -29.26
C SER A 135 -9.95 5.50 -30.14
N ILE A 136 -11.10 6.18 -30.15
CA ILE A 136 -12.23 5.84 -31.01
C ILE A 136 -11.91 6.30 -32.45
N THR A 137 -11.33 5.41 -33.24
CA THR A 137 -11.09 5.67 -34.67
C THR A 137 -12.45 5.84 -35.38
N PRO A 138 -12.67 6.91 -36.17
CA PRO A 138 -13.90 7.08 -36.95
C PRO A 138 -14.06 5.88 -37.89
N GLY A 139 -15.07 5.03 -37.66
CA GLY A 139 -15.34 3.85 -38.47
C GLY A 139 -15.55 2.54 -37.72
N ARG A 140 -15.21 2.45 -36.46
CA ARG A 140 -15.55 1.27 -35.66
C ARG A 140 -16.98 1.40 -35.18
N ARG A 141 -17.91 0.69 -35.86
CA ARG A 141 -19.34 0.63 -35.50
C ARG A 141 -19.50 0.34 -34.02
N ALA A 142 -20.30 1.15 -33.35
CA ALA A 142 -20.72 0.92 -31.98
C ALA A 142 -21.18 -0.55 -31.83
N ARG A 143 -20.65 -1.25 -30.84
CA ARG A 143 -21.15 -2.57 -30.49
C ARG A 143 -22.65 -2.42 -30.18
N PRO A 144 -23.53 -3.29 -30.73
CA PRO A 144 -24.95 -3.19 -30.44
C PRO A 144 -25.16 -3.27 -28.93
N ALA A 145 -26.01 -2.40 -28.42
CA ALA A 145 -26.38 -2.36 -27.01
C ALA A 145 -26.78 -3.78 -26.55
N LEU A 146 -26.24 -4.22 -25.44
CA LEU A 146 -26.61 -5.48 -24.82
C LEU A 146 -28.14 -5.51 -24.68
N ARG A 147 -28.80 -6.48 -25.32
CA ARG A 147 -30.25 -6.70 -25.17
C ARG A 147 -30.55 -6.84 -23.67
N ALA A 148 -31.49 -6.04 -23.20
CA ALA A 148 -31.99 -6.16 -21.84
C ALA A 148 -32.46 -7.61 -21.60
N VAL A 149 -31.95 -8.23 -20.56
CA VAL A 149 -32.41 -9.54 -20.12
C VAL A 149 -33.87 -9.39 -19.70
N PRO A 150 -34.83 -10.19 -20.23
CA PRO A 150 -36.21 -10.10 -19.82
C PRO A 150 -36.32 -10.43 -18.32
N THR A 151 -36.90 -9.55 -17.55
CA THR A 151 -37.22 -9.78 -16.15
C THR A 151 -38.16 -10.97 -16.05
N ALA A 152 -37.77 -12.01 -15.34
CA ALA A 152 -38.57 -13.18 -15.07
C ALA A 152 -39.83 -12.75 -14.34
N GLN A 153 -41.02 -13.02 -14.97
CA GLN A 153 -42.32 -12.81 -14.33
C GLN A 153 -42.42 -13.66 -13.07
N LYS A 154 -42.70 -13.02 -11.91
CA LYS A 154 -43.03 -13.72 -10.68
C LYS A 154 -44.29 -14.57 -10.91
N LYS A 155 -44.11 -15.88 -10.88
CA LYS A 155 -45.27 -16.80 -10.81
C LYS A 155 -45.92 -16.64 -9.45
N THR A 156 -47.20 -16.23 -9.45
CA THR A 156 -48.11 -16.22 -8.27
C THR A 156 -48.37 -17.68 -7.87
N PRO A 157 -48.26 -18.04 -6.57
CA PRO A 157 -48.63 -19.39 -6.13
C PRO A 157 -50.13 -19.62 -6.25
N PRO A 158 -50.60 -20.86 -6.53
CA PRO A 158 -52.01 -21.19 -6.58
C PRO A 158 -52.63 -21.15 -5.17
N LYS A 159 -53.95 -20.78 -5.11
CA LYS A 159 -54.77 -20.75 -3.88
C LYS A 159 -54.97 -22.16 -3.31
#